data_ff4bfa226eda68983dc2e151cf83784c
#
_entry.id   ff4bfa226eda68983dc2e151cf83784c
#
_cell.length_a   1.000
_cell.length_b   1.000
_cell.length_c   1.000
_cell.angle_alpha   90.00
_cell.angle_beta   90.00
_cell.angle_gamma   90.00
#
_symmetry.space_group_name_H-M   'P 1'
#
loop_
_entity.id
_entity.type
_entity.pdbx_description
1 polymer ?
#
loop_
_entity_poly.entity_id
_entity_poly.type
_entity_poly.pdbx_seq_one_letter_code
_entity_poly.pdbx_strand_id
1 'polypeptide(L)'
;MFKNHPKGLLQAAFSNMGERFGYYIMNAVLALFLCSKFGLSDETSGLIASLFLAAIYVMSLVGGVIADRTQNYQRTIESGLVVMALGYVALSIPVLATPENNSYLLAFTIFALVLIAVGNGLFKGNLQAIVGQMYDDFETEAAKVSPERLKWAQGQRDAGFQIFYVFINLGALAAPFIAPVLRSWWLGRNGLTYDAALPQLCHKYINGTIGDNLGNLQELATKVGGNSADLASFCPHYLDVFNTGVHYSFIASVVTMLISLIIFMSSKKLFPMPGKKEQIVNVCLLYTSDAADELTRID
;
A
#
# COMPACT_ATOMS: atom_id res chain seq x y z
N MET A 1 -7.26 25.70 -11.47
CA MET A 1 -6.29 25.07 -10.56
C MET A 1 -5.37 24.12 -11.35
N PHE A 2 -5.84 23.06 -11.95
CA PHE A 2 -4.96 22.01 -12.56
C PHE A 2 -4.33 22.35 -13.92
N LYS A 3 -4.82 23.37 -14.65
CA LYS A 3 -4.30 23.75 -15.98
C LYS A 3 -2.86 24.30 -15.98
N ASN A 4 -2.34 24.68 -14.81
CA ASN A 4 -1.02 25.31 -14.65
C ASN A 4 0.06 24.31 -14.24
N HIS A 5 -0.24 23.01 -14.23
CA HIS A 5 0.66 21.95 -13.83
C HIS A 5 1.00 21.01 -15.00
N PRO A 6 2.07 20.23 -14.91
CA PRO A 6 2.39 19.19 -15.88
C PRO A 6 1.21 18.23 -16.09
N LYS A 7 0.95 17.83 -17.33
CA LYS A 7 -0.21 17.00 -17.69
C LYS A 7 -0.25 15.64 -16.97
N GLY A 8 0.89 15.11 -16.54
CA GLY A 8 1.00 13.83 -15.84
C GLY A 8 0.74 13.90 -14.33
N LEU A 9 0.67 15.10 -13.72
CA LEU A 9 0.56 15.25 -12.26
C LEU A 9 -0.68 14.55 -11.68
N LEU A 10 -1.85 14.78 -12.27
CA LEU A 10 -3.09 14.20 -11.77
C LEU A 10 -3.11 12.68 -11.89
N GLN A 11 -2.59 12.15 -13.00
CA GLN A 11 -2.51 10.70 -13.21
C GLN A 11 -1.56 10.04 -12.19
N ALA A 12 -0.42 10.67 -11.90
CA ALA A 12 0.48 10.22 -10.85
C ALA A 12 -0.20 10.30 -9.47
N ALA A 13 -0.93 11.39 -9.18
CA ALA A 13 -1.65 11.57 -7.92
C ALA A 13 -2.78 10.53 -7.75
N PHE A 14 -3.58 10.26 -8.78
CA PHE A 14 -4.63 9.23 -8.75
C PHE A 14 -4.05 7.82 -8.61
N SER A 15 -2.96 7.49 -9.33
CA SER A 15 -2.29 6.21 -9.19
C SER A 15 -1.77 6.03 -7.76
N ASN A 16 -1.17 7.07 -7.17
CA ASN A 16 -0.71 7.03 -5.78
C ASN A 16 -1.88 6.89 -4.80
N MET A 17 -2.97 7.63 -5.01
CA MET A 17 -4.17 7.54 -4.18
C MET A 17 -4.74 6.12 -4.16
N GLY A 18 -4.86 5.48 -5.32
CA GLY A 18 -5.38 4.11 -5.44
C GLY A 18 -4.49 3.09 -4.73
N GLU A 19 -3.17 3.21 -4.88
CA GLU A 19 -2.20 2.36 -4.19
C GLU A 19 -2.26 2.59 -2.67
N ARG A 20 -2.25 3.84 -2.21
CA ARG A 20 -2.37 4.17 -0.78
C ARG A 20 -3.68 3.67 -0.19
N PHE A 21 -4.78 3.82 -0.91
CA PHE A 21 -6.09 3.33 -0.48
C PHE A 21 -6.06 1.81 -0.25
N GLY A 22 -5.55 1.03 -1.22
CA GLY A 22 -5.41 -0.42 -1.08
C GLY A 22 -4.50 -0.82 0.09
N TYR A 23 -3.38 -0.13 0.27
CA TYR A 23 -2.46 -0.34 1.38
C TYR A 23 -3.14 -0.11 2.74
N TYR A 24 -3.85 1.00 2.91
CA TYR A 24 -4.47 1.32 4.19
C TYR A 24 -5.68 0.43 4.52
N ILE A 25 -6.43 -0.06 3.50
CA ILE A 25 -7.46 -1.08 3.72
C ILE A 25 -6.82 -2.34 4.33
N MET A 26 -5.77 -2.87 3.71
CA MET A 26 -5.08 -4.07 4.18
C MET A 26 -4.46 -3.86 5.56
N ASN A 27 -3.75 -2.75 5.74
CA ASN A 27 -3.06 -2.46 7.01
C ASN A 27 -4.03 -2.32 8.19
N ALA A 28 -5.24 -1.80 7.96
CA ALA A 28 -6.27 -1.67 8.99
C ALA A 28 -6.76 -3.02 9.56
N VAL A 29 -6.62 -4.10 8.80
CA VAL A 29 -7.10 -5.43 9.24
C VAL A 29 -5.98 -6.46 9.40
N LEU A 30 -4.72 -6.14 9.08
CA LEU A 30 -3.63 -7.10 9.04
C LEU A 30 -3.41 -7.82 10.38
N ALA A 31 -3.25 -7.08 11.47
CA ALA A 31 -3.04 -7.69 12.79
C ALA A 31 -4.24 -8.55 13.21
N LEU A 32 -5.46 -8.03 13.03
CA LEU A 32 -6.68 -8.76 13.31
C LEU A 32 -6.82 -10.03 12.46
N PHE A 33 -6.42 -9.98 11.19
CA PHE A 33 -6.39 -11.13 10.30
C PHE A 33 -5.43 -12.21 10.81
N LEU A 34 -4.23 -11.82 11.24
CA LEU A 34 -3.24 -12.76 11.78
C LEU A 34 -3.74 -13.44 13.06
N CYS A 35 -4.37 -12.68 13.97
CA CYS A 35 -5.00 -13.22 15.18
C CYS A 35 -6.16 -14.17 14.83
N SER A 36 -7.08 -13.73 13.97
CA SER A 36 -8.32 -14.47 13.70
C SER A 36 -8.12 -15.70 12.83
N LYS A 37 -7.17 -15.67 11.89
CA LYS A 37 -6.92 -16.78 10.97
C LYS A 37 -5.99 -17.83 11.56
N PHE A 38 -4.92 -17.39 12.21
CA PHE A 38 -3.84 -18.28 12.65
C PHE A 38 -3.83 -18.52 14.17
N GLY A 39 -4.70 -17.85 14.93
CA GLY A 39 -4.72 -17.93 16.38
C GLY A 39 -3.48 -17.32 17.06
N LEU A 40 -2.77 -16.41 16.37
CA LEU A 40 -1.59 -15.74 16.93
C LEU A 40 -2.01 -14.78 18.04
N SER A 41 -1.11 -14.58 19.00
CA SER A 41 -1.32 -13.54 20.03
C SER A 41 -1.30 -12.14 19.42
N ASP A 42 -1.92 -11.19 20.10
CA ASP A 42 -1.90 -9.77 19.70
C ASP A 42 -0.48 -9.23 19.58
N GLU A 43 0.41 -9.65 20.49
CA GLU A 43 1.83 -9.28 20.48
C GLU A 43 2.55 -9.82 19.23
N THR A 44 2.39 -11.10 18.90
CA THR A 44 3.01 -11.72 17.72
C THR A 44 2.46 -11.11 16.43
N SER A 45 1.16 -10.89 16.35
CA SER A 45 0.51 -10.28 15.19
C SER A 45 0.95 -8.82 14.99
N GLY A 46 1.07 -8.07 16.08
CA GLY A 46 1.61 -6.72 16.10
C GLY A 46 3.08 -6.66 15.68
N LEU A 47 3.89 -7.63 16.12
CA LEU A 47 5.29 -7.75 15.70
C LEU A 47 5.41 -8.00 14.20
N ILE A 48 4.63 -8.94 13.65
CA ILE A 48 4.62 -9.21 12.19
C ILE A 48 4.20 -7.97 11.41
N ALA A 49 3.15 -7.26 11.84
CA ALA A 49 2.70 -6.04 11.20
C ALA A 49 3.78 -4.92 11.26
N SER A 50 4.50 -4.81 12.37
CA SER A 50 5.58 -3.85 12.54
C SER A 50 6.80 -4.18 11.67
N LEU A 51 7.18 -5.45 11.58
CA LEU A 51 8.25 -5.92 10.70
C LEU A 51 7.90 -5.72 9.22
N PHE A 52 6.65 -5.96 8.84
CA PHE A 52 6.14 -5.65 7.50
C PHE A 52 6.28 -4.16 7.18
N LEU A 53 5.89 -3.27 8.11
CA LEU A 53 6.04 -1.83 7.94
C LEU A 53 7.53 -1.44 7.79
N ALA A 54 8.42 -1.98 8.62
CA ALA A 54 9.86 -1.77 8.51
C ALA A 54 10.40 -2.24 7.15
N ALA A 55 9.97 -3.41 6.68
CA ALA A 55 10.36 -3.95 5.37
C ALA A 55 9.96 -3.01 4.22
N ILE A 56 8.79 -2.38 4.26
CA ILE A 56 8.37 -1.38 3.27
C ILE A 56 9.37 -0.22 3.19
N TYR A 57 9.82 0.31 4.33
CA TYR A 57 10.79 1.41 4.33
C TYR A 57 12.16 0.98 3.80
N VAL A 58 12.64 -0.19 4.20
CA VAL A 58 13.92 -0.75 3.69
C VAL A 58 13.82 -0.98 2.18
N MET A 59 12.73 -1.59 1.70
CA MET A 59 12.51 -1.83 0.28
C MET A 59 12.36 -0.53 -0.53
N SER A 60 11.88 0.55 0.08
CA SER A 60 11.81 1.86 -0.59
C SER A 60 13.21 2.41 -0.91
N LEU A 61 14.19 2.18 -0.05
CA LEU A 61 15.59 2.52 -0.33
C LEU A 61 16.15 1.67 -1.47
N VAL A 62 15.91 0.36 -1.42
CA VAL A 62 16.34 -0.57 -2.50
C VAL A 62 15.70 -0.20 -3.84
N GLY A 63 14.40 0.10 -3.84
CA GLY A 63 13.67 0.52 -5.03
C GLY A 63 14.20 1.83 -5.64
N GLY A 64 14.59 2.78 -4.81
CA GLY A 64 15.26 4.02 -5.25
C GLY A 64 16.60 3.73 -5.94
N VAL A 65 17.45 2.91 -5.32
CA VAL A 65 18.75 2.51 -5.90
C VAL A 65 18.57 1.79 -7.24
N ILE A 66 17.56 0.90 -7.36
CA ILE A 66 17.27 0.21 -8.63
C ILE A 66 16.86 1.22 -9.71
N ALA A 67 15.96 2.14 -9.40
CA ALA A 67 15.50 3.14 -10.35
C ALA A 67 16.63 4.11 -10.76
N ASP A 68 17.46 4.53 -9.82
CA ASP A 68 18.61 5.39 -10.10
C ASP A 68 19.66 4.71 -10.98
N ARG A 69 19.93 3.42 -10.75
CA ARG A 69 20.88 2.66 -11.57
C ARG A 69 20.37 2.33 -12.97
N THR A 70 19.10 2.02 -13.10
CA THR A 70 18.49 1.66 -14.39
C THR A 70 18.04 2.89 -15.18
N GLN A 71 17.96 4.07 -14.55
CA GLN A 71 17.41 5.32 -15.09
C GLN A 71 16.00 5.13 -15.71
N ASN A 72 15.28 4.10 -15.28
CA ASN A 72 13.96 3.76 -15.80
C ASN A 72 12.89 3.68 -14.70
N TYR A 73 12.59 4.85 -14.17
CA TYR A 73 11.60 4.99 -13.08
C TYR A 73 10.21 4.44 -13.46
N GLN A 74 9.78 4.64 -14.72
CA GLN A 74 8.49 4.14 -15.18
C GLN A 74 8.38 2.61 -15.06
N ARG A 75 9.39 1.86 -15.54
CA ARG A 75 9.40 0.39 -15.44
C ARG A 75 9.51 -0.08 -14.00
N THR A 76 10.31 0.60 -13.19
CA THR A 76 10.45 0.26 -11.76
C THR A 76 9.11 0.40 -11.04
N ILE A 77 8.39 1.50 -11.27
CA ILE A 77 7.05 1.73 -10.71
C ILE A 77 6.05 0.68 -11.19
N GLU A 78 6.03 0.40 -12.48
CA GLU A 78 5.14 -0.60 -13.09
C GLU A 78 5.38 -1.99 -12.50
N SER A 79 6.64 -2.41 -12.42
CA SER A 79 7.02 -3.68 -11.76
C SER A 79 6.57 -3.71 -10.31
N GLY A 80 6.74 -2.59 -9.59
CA GLY A 80 6.27 -2.45 -8.22
C GLY A 80 4.76 -2.65 -8.07
N LEU A 81 3.96 -2.00 -8.92
CA LEU A 81 2.50 -2.14 -8.92
C LEU A 81 2.06 -3.58 -9.25
N VAL A 82 2.72 -4.25 -10.21
CA VAL A 82 2.42 -5.65 -10.56
C VAL A 82 2.76 -6.58 -9.39
N VAL A 83 3.95 -6.45 -8.79
CA VAL A 83 4.38 -7.28 -7.66
C VAL A 83 3.47 -7.08 -6.45
N MET A 84 3.08 -5.84 -6.14
CA MET A 84 2.09 -5.57 -5.10
C MET A 84 0.73 -6.21 -5.41
N ALA A 85 0.23 -6.08 -6.63
CA ALA A 85 -1.04 -6.67 -7.02
C ALA A 85 -1.04 -8.19 -6.83
N LEU A 86 0.06 -8.88 -7.19
CA LEU A 86 0.22 -10.31 -6.94
C LEU A 86 0.20 -10.65 -5.44
N GLY A 87 0.86 -9.84 -4.61
CA GLY A 87 0.83 -10.01 -3.15
C GLY A 87 -0.58 -9.84 -2.57
N TYR A 88 -1.34 -8.82 -3.00
CA TYR A 88 -2.73 -8.65 -2.57
C TYR A 88 -3.65 -9.75 -3.07
N VAL A 89 -3.47 -10.23 -4.30
CA VAL A 89 -4.20 -11.40 -4.83
C VAL A 89 -3.93 -12.62 -3.96
N ALA A 90 -2.67 -12.88 -3.61
CA ALA A 90 -2.32 -13.99 -2.72
C ALA A 90 -3.02 -13.89 -1.34
N LEU A 91 -3.06 -12.70 -0.73
CA LEU A 91 -3.79 -12.47 0.53
C LEU A 91 -5.31 -12.60 0.38
N SER A 92 -5.86 -12.33 -0.79
CA SER A 92 -7.32 -12.33 -1.02
C SER A 92 -7.91 -13.75 -1.16
N ILE A 93 -7.08 -14.79 -1.29
CA ILE A 93 -7.54 -16.17 -1.44
C ILE A 93 -8.10 -16.70 -0.11
N PRO A 94 -9.40 -16.98 0.00
CA PRO A 94 -10.03 -17.41 1.24
C PRO A 94 -9.82 -18.91 1.47
N VAL A 95 -8.65 -19.30 1.96
CA VAL A 95 -8.37 -20.68 2.35
C VAL A 95 -8.59 -20.81 3.86
N LEU A 96 -9.38 -21.81 4.27
CA LEU A 96 -9.62 -22.12 5.67
C LEU A 96 -8.34 -22.65 6.31
N ALA A 97 -7.95 -22.08 7.45
CA ALA A 97 -6.85 -22.58 8.24
C ALA A 97 -7.30 -23.78 9.08
N THR A 98 -6.60 -24.89 8.94
CA THR A 98 -6.75 -26.10 9.75
C THR A 98 -5.45 -26.38 10.50
N PRO A 99 -5.45 -27.19 11.59
CA PRO A 99 -4.21 -27.51 12.29
C PRO A 99 -3.10 -28.08 11.39
N GLU A 100 -3.48 -28.79 10.32
CA GLU A 100 -2.53 -29.43 9.40
C GLU A 100 -1.91 -28.44 8.42
N ASN A 101 -2.65 -27.39 7.98
CA ASN A 101 -2.18 -26.45 6.97
C ASN A 101 -1.78 -25.07 7.53
N ASN A 102 -1.98 -24.84 8.81
CA ASN A 102 -1.80 -23.52 9.45
C ASN A 102 -0.39 -22.94 9.21
N SER A 103 0.65 -23.74 9.36
CA SER A 103 2.05 -23.30 9.17
C SER A 103 2.33 -22.93 7.72
N TYR A 104 1.82 -23.70 6.76
CA TYR A 104 1.97 -23.42 5.32
C TYR A 104 1.24 -22.16 4.92
N LEU A 105 0.00 -21.96 5.41
CA LEU A 105 -0.78 -20.76 5.14
C LEU A 105 -0.16 -19.51 5.78
N LEU A 106 0.41 -19.64 6.97
CA LEU A 106 1.16 -18.55 7.60
C LEU A 106 2.39 -18.18 6.77
N ALA A 107 3.18 -19.17 6.35
CA ALA A 107 4.35 -18.96 5.48
C ALA A 107 3.94 -18.31 4.15
N PHE A 108 2.84 -18.76 3.53
CA PHE A 108 2.29 -18.16 2.32
C PHE A 108 1.82 -16.71 2.55
N THR A 109 1.20 -16.42 3.68
CA THR A 109 0.80 -15.06 4.08
C THR A 109 2.03 -14.15 4.24
N ILE A 110 3.08 -14.62 4.92
CA ILE A 110 4.34 -13.87 5.06
C ILE A 110 4.97 -13.62 3.69
N PHE A 111 5.00 -14.63 2.81
CA PHE A 111 5.48 -14.46 1.44
C PHE A 111 4.69 -13.39 0.67
N ALA A 112 3.35 -13.38 0.79
CA ALA A 112 2.50 -12.36 0.18
C ALA A 112 2.82 -10.95 0.73
N LEU A 113 3.03 -10.82 2.05
CA LEU A 113 3.44 -9.56 2.66
C LEU A 113 4.81 -9.09 2.16
N VAL A 114 5.77 -10.00 1.96
CA VAL A 114 7.08 -9.68 1.37
C VAL A 114 6.91 -9.17 -0.07
N LEU A 115 6.07 -9.79 -0.89
CA LEU A 115 5.77 -9.29 -2.24
C LEU A 115 5.20 -7.87 -2.20
N ILE A 116 4.26 -7.60 -1.28
CA ILE A 116 3.68 -6.27 -1.11
C ILE A 116 4.76 -5.26 -0.68
N ALA A 117 5.63 -5.62 0.26
CA ALA A 117 6.70 -4.74 0.72
C ALA A 117 7.70 -4.41 -0.40
N VAL A 118 8.14 -5.42 -1.17
CA VAL A 118 9.03 -5.24 -2.33
C VAL A 118 8.36 -4.33 -3.37
N GLY A 119 7.13 -4.65 -3.77
CA GLY A 119 6.40 -3.86 -4.75
C GLY A 119 6.18 -2.41 -4.31
N ASN A 120 5.83 -2.20 -3.04
CA ASN A 120 5.68 -0.85 -2.46
C ASN A 120 7.00 -0.08 -2.48
N GLY A 121 8.12 -0.75 -2.17
CA GLY A 121 9.45 -0.15 -2.26
C GLY A 121 9.81 0.30 -3.66
N LEU A 122 9.49 -0.49 -4.68
CA LEU A 122 9.71 -0.12 -6.08
C LEU A 122 8.81 1.03 -6.55
N PHE A 123 7.66 1.23 -5.92
CA PHE A 123 6.66 2.24 -6.32
C PHE A 123 6.84 3.57 -5.60
N LYS A 124 6.86 3.56 -4.26
CA LYS A 124 6.59 4.74 -3.40
C LYS A 124 7.53 5.93 -3.65
N GLY A 125 8.85 5.72 -3.56
CA GLY A 125 9.83 6.79 -3.76
C GLY A 125 9.95 7.21 -5.22
N ASN A 126 9.86 6.24 -6.12
CA ASN A 126 10.08 6.44 -7.54
C ASN A 126 8.96 7.23 -8.22
N LEU A 127 7.71 7.11 -7.74
CA LEU A 127 6.61 7.92 -8.25
C LEU A 127 6.80 9.41 -7.88
N GLN A 128 7.28 9.69 -6.68
CA GLN A 128 7.62 11.07 -6.27
C GLN A 128 8.78 11.62 -7.13
N ALA A 129 9.77 10.80 -7.45
CA ALA A 129 10.87 11.18 -8.35
C ALA A 129 10.36 11.53 -9.75
N ILE A 130 9.42 10.75 -10.33
CA ILE A 130 8.78 11.09 -11.61
C ILE A 130 8.05 12.43 -11.54
N VAL A 131 7.31 12.71 -10.45
CA VAL A 131 6.66 14.00 -10.26
C VAL A 131 7.71 15.13 -10.23
N GLY A 132 8.83 14.94 -9.52
CA GLY A 132 9.94 15.89 -9.53
C GLY A 132 10.48 16.15 -10.94
N GLN A 133 10.78 15.10 -11.71
CA GLN A 133 11.27 15.20 -13.08
C GLN A 133 10.28 15.92 -14.02
N MET A 134 8.96 15.72 -13.84
CA MET A 134 7.96 16.49 -14.61
C MET A 134 8.05 18.00 -14.35
N TYR A 135 8.37 18.40 -13.12
CA TYR A 135 8.57 19.80 -12.79
C TYR A 135 9.92 20.32 -13.26
N ASP A 136 10.98 19.52 -13.25
CA ASP A 136 12.28 19.89 -13.86
C ASP A 136 12.11 20.23 -15.35
N ASP A 137 11.31 19.44 -16.09
CA ASP A 137 10.97 19.73 -17.47
C ASP A 137 10.15 21.02 -17.63
N PHE A 138 9.15 21.18 -16.76
CA PHE A 138 8.26 22.34 -16.79
C PHE A 138 9.02 23.65 -16.49
N GLU A 139 9.95 23.63 -15.54
CA GLU A 139 10.84 24.74 -15.21
C GLU A 139 11.85 25.03 -16.33
N THR A 140 12.42 23.99 -16.93
CA THR A 140 13.34 24.13 -18.08
C THR A 140 12.65 24.81 -19.28
N GLU A 141 11.41 24.43 -19.59
CA GLU A 141 10.65 25.09 -20.67
C GLU A 141 10.26 26.53 -20.29
N ALA A 142 9.95 26.78 -19.02
CA ALA A 142 9.63 28.12 -18.54
C ALA A 142 10.85 29.06 -18.59
N ALA A 143 12.05 28.55 -18.28
CA ALA A 143 13.31 29.30 -18.32
C ALA A 143 13.66 29.80 -19.74
N LYS A 144 13.28 29.07 -20.78
CA LYS A 144 13.46 29.51 -22.18
C LYS A 144 12.61 30.73 -22.55
N VAL A 145 11.56 31.02 -21.79
CA VAL A 145 10.62 32.11 -22.08
C VAL A 145 11.05 33.41 -21.38
N SER A 146 11.21 33.41 -20.07
CA SER A 146 11.71 34.53 -19.28
C SER A 146 12.04 34.13 -17.82
N PRO A 147 12.88 34.93 -17.11
CA PRO A 147 13.15 34.71 -15.68
C PRO A 147 11.89 34.74 -14.79
N GLU A 148 10.94 35.63 -15.10
CA GLU A 148 9.67 35.74 -14.37
C GLU A 148 8.83 34.48 -14.55
N ARG A 149 8.82 33.90 -15.77
CA ARG A 149 8.13 32.66 -16.08
C ARG A 149 8.74 31.47 -15.34
N LEU A 150 10.08 31.42 -15.21
CA LEU A 150 10.77 30.42 -14.40
C LEU A 150 10.37 30.52 -12.94
N LYS A 151 10.42 31.72 -12.35
CA LYS A 151 10.01 31.93 -10.95
C LYS A 151 8.56 31.51 -10.68
N TRP A 152 7.68 31.80 -11.62
CA TRP A 152 6.29 31.32 -11.55
C TRP A 152 6.21 29.79 -11.61
N ALA A 153 6.97 29.12 -12.49
CA ALA A 153 6.97 27.66 -12.63
C ALA A 153 7.48 26.97 -11.37
N GLN A 154 8.51 27.53 -10.72
CA GLN A 154 9.02 27.05 -9.43
C GLN A 154 7.95 27.08 -8.33
N GLY A 155 7.17 28.18 -8.26
CA GLY A 155 6.01 28.24 -7.34
C GLY A 155 4.92 27.20 -7.65
N GLN A 156 4.76 26.79 -8.92
CA GLN A 156 3.83 25.71 -9.27
C GLN A 156 4.32 24.35 -8.80
N ARG A 157 5.62 24.11 -8.69
CA ARG A 157 6.20 22.86 -8.19
C ARG A 157 5.73 22.58 -6.76
N ASP A 158 5.84 23.53 -5.87
CA ASP A 158 5.41 23.39 -4.47
C ASP A 158 3.91 23.11 -4.37
N ALA A 159 3.09 23.85 -5.13
CA ALA A 159 1.65 23.64 -5.20
C ALA A 159 1.31 22.25 -5.74
N GLY A 160 2.06 21.75 -6.73
CA GLY A 160 1.86 20.42 -7.30
C GLY A 160 2.18 19.30 -6.34
N PHE A 161 3.25 19.40 -5.56
CA PHE A 161 3.53 18.44 -4.49
C PHE A 161 2.48 18.47 -3.39
N GLN A 162 1.94 19.64 -3.04
CA GLN A 162 0.81 19.75 -2.09
C GLN A 162 -0.43 19.03 -2.63
N ILE A 163 -0.78 19.20 -3.90
CA ILE A 163 -1.86 18.47 -4.55
C ILE A 163 -1.61 16.97 -4.46
N PHE A 164 -0.41 16.52 -4.80
CA PHE A 164 -0.03 15.11 -4.74
C PHE A 164 -0.21 14.52 -3.33
N TYR A 165 0.18 15.26 -2.27
CA TYR A 165 -0.02 14.87 -0.88
C TYR A 165 -1.49 14.84 -0.45
N VAL A 166 -2.32 15.78 -0.94
CA VAL A 166 -3.76 15.76 -0.67
C VAL A 166 -4.39 14.47 -1.17
N PHE A 167 -4.03 13.99 -2.36
CA PHE A 167 -4.53 12.71 -2.90
C PHE A 167 -4.10 11.51 -2.07
N ILE A 168 -2.86 11.48 -1.55
CA ILE A 168 -2.40 10.45 -0.60
C ILE A 168 -3.33 10.43 0.63
N ASN A 169 -3.58 11.59 1.22
CA ASN A 169 -4.37 11.71 2.43
C ASN A 169 -5.86 11.36 2.22
N LEU A 170 -6.42 11.67 1.04
CA LEU A 170 -7.77 11.24 0.67
C LEU A 170 -7.88 9.72 0.61
N GLY A 171 -6.88 9.04 0.01
CA GLY A 171 -6.81 7.58 0.02
C GLY A 171 -6.72 7.01 1.44
N ALA A 172 -5.86 7.60 2.28
CA ALA A 172 -5.67 7.17 3.66
C ALA A 172 -6.91 7.39 4.54
N LEU A 173 -7.64 8.48 4.34
CA LEU A 173 -8.81 8.85 5.14
C LEU A 173 -9.98 7.88 4.94
N ALA A 174 -10.26 7.49 3.69
CA ALA A 174 -11.41 6.65 3.38
C ALA A 174 -11.17 5.15 3.65
N ALA A 175 -9.93 4.68 3.47
CA ALA A 175 -9.58 3.27 3.52
C ALA A 175 -9.94 2.54 4.83
N PRO A 176 -9.67 3.07 6.04
CA PRO A 176 -9.96 2.37 7.29
C PRO A 176 -11.44 2.08 7.51
N PHE A 177 -12.34 2.81 6.85
CA PHE A 177 -13.79 2.57 6.96
C PHE A 177 -14.27 1.41 6.09
N ILE A 178 -13.58 1.10 5.00
CA ILE A 178 -14.01 0.06 4.05
C ILE A 178 -13.91 -1.33 4.67
N ALA A 179 -12.81 -1.64 5.33
CA ALA A 179 -12.58 -2.98 5.88
C ALA A 179 -13.61 -3.38 6.97
N PRO A 180 -13.92 -2.55 7.98
CA PRO A 180 -14.98 -2.85 8.94
C PRO A 180 -16.35 -2.98 8.29
N VAL A 181 -16.69 -2.15 7.30
CA VAL A 181 -17.97 -2.20 6.59
C VAL A 181 -18.13 -3.52 5.85
N LEU A 182 -17.12 -3.94 5.08
CA LEU A 182 -17.16 -5.20 4.32
C LEU A 182 -17.27 -6.42 5.25
N ARG A 183 -16.48 -6.44 6.32
CA ARG A 183 -16.54 -7.51 7.33
C ARG A 183 -17.89 -7.57 8.03
N SER A 184 -18.40 -6.44 8.51
CA SER A 184 -19.70 -6.38 9.21
C SER A 184 -20.85 -6.74 8.27
N TRP A 185 -20.80 -6.31 7.02
CA TRP A 185 -21.79 -6.70 6.01
C TRP A 185 -21.81 -8.21 5.81
N TRP A 186 -20.63 -8.86 5.72
CA TRP A 186 -20.55 -10.31 5.53
C TRP A 186 -20.99 -11.09 6.76
N LEU A 187 -20.57 -10.67 7.96
CA LEU A 187 -21.05 -11.24 9.22
C LEU A 187 -22.59 -11.16 9.32
N GLY A 188 -23.16 -9.98 9.05
CA GLY A 188 -24.60 -9.76 9.08
C GLY A 188 -25.37 -10.66 8.10
N ARG A 189 -24.81 -10.96 6.91
CA ARG A 189 -25.39 -11.92 5.97
C ARG A 189 -25.45 -13.34 6.49
N ASN A 190 -24.57 -13.69 7.41
CA ASN A 190 -24.52 -15.00 8.08
C ASN A 190 -25.23 -14.99 9.46
N GLY A 191 -26.00 -13.93 9.78
CA GLY A 191 -26.72 -13.82 11.05
C GLY A 191 -25.83 -13.52 12.25
N LEU A 192 -24.57 -13.11 12.02
CA LEU A 192 -23.57 -12.87 13.03
C LEU A 192 -23.22 -11.38 13.14
N THR A 193 -22.72 -10.97 14.31
CA THR A 193 -22.17 -9.63 14.50
C THR A 193 -20.68 -9.69 14.88
N TYR A 194 -20.02 -8.55 14.80
CA TYR A 194 -18.60 -8.43 15.11
C TYR A 194 -18.35 -8.36 16.61
N ASP A 195 -17.40 -9.14 17.09
CA ASP A 195 -16.74 -8.95 18.38
C ASP A 195 -15.23 -9.17 18.24
N ALA A 196 -14.43 -8.29 18.85
CA ALA A 196 -12.97 -8.29 18.69
C ALA A 196 -12.28 -9.43 19.44
N ALA A 197 -12.80 -9.84 20.60
CA ALA A 197 -12.22 -10.86 21.46
C ALA A 197 -12.57 -12.28 21.02
N LEU A 198 -13.70 -12.43 20.32
CA LEU A 198 -14.27 -13.74 20.01
C LEU A 198 -13.36 -14.64 19.14
N PRO A 199 -12.66 -14.15 18.09
CA PRO A 199 -11.75 -15.00 17.32
C PRO A 199 -10.68 -15.65 18.18
N GLN A 200 -10.06 -14.92 19.08
CA GLN A 200 -9.00 -15.44 19.95
C GLN A 200 -9.55 -16.43 20.97
N LEU A 201 -10.73 -16.18 21.54
CA LEU A 201 -11.41 -17.11 22.44
C LEU A 201 -11.81 -18.41 21.72
N CYS A 202 -12.30 -18.33 20.48
CA CYS A 202 -12.57 -19.48 19.66
C CYS A 202 -11.33 -20.35 19.41
N HIS A 203 -10.18 -19.72 19.09
CA HIS A 203 -8.91 -20.45 18.97
C HIS A 203 -8.49 -21.13 20.28
N LYS A 204 -8.61 -20.44 21.42
CA LYS A 204 -8.33 -21.03 22.73
C LYS A 204 -9.24 -22.24 23.03
N TYR A 205 -10.50 -22.14 22.65
CA TYR A 205 -11.45 -23.25 22.82
C TYR A 205 -11.07 -24.45 21.96
N ILE A 206 -10.81 -24.23 20.66
CA ILE A 206 -10.42 -25.28 19.72
C ILE A 206 -9.12 -25.97 20.15
N ASN A 207 -8.17 -25.21 20.71
CA ASN A 207 -6.88 -25.72 21.19
C ASN A 207 -6.94 -26.30 22.61
N GLY A 208 -8.12 -26.34 23.27
CA GLY A 208 -8.27 -26.85 24.64
C GLY A 208 -7.63 -25.98 25.72
N THR A 209 -7.33 -24.72 25.45
CA THR A 209 -6.65 -23.79 26.35
C THR A 209 -7.54 -22.66 26.89
N ILE A 210 -8.86 -22.83 26.77
CA ILE A 210 -9.85 -21.80 27.15
C ILE A 210 -9.89 -21.48 28.65
N GLY A 211 -9.63 -22.49 29.52
CA GLY A 211 -9.61 -22.32 30.98
C GLY A 211 -10.88 -21.64 31.52
N ASP A 212 -10.68 -20.66 32.42
CA ASP A 212 -11.75 -19.91 33.10
C ASP A 212 -12.55 -18.98 32.15
N ASN A 213 -12.10 -18.84 30.89
CA ASN A 213 -12.77 -17.96 29.92
C ASN A 213 -13.96 -18.62 29.20
N LEU A 214 -14.33 -19.86 29.54
CA LEU A 214 -15.43 -20.58 28.90
C LEU A 214 -16.77 -19.83 29.02
N GLY A 215 -17.09 -19.29 30.21
CA GLY A 215 -18.30 -18.51 30.44
C GLY A 215 -18.33 -17.23 29.59
N ASN A 216 -17.22 -16.52 29.49
CA ASN A 216 -17.09 -15.35 28.63
C ASN A 216 -17.29 -15.70 27.15
N LEU A 217 -16.72 -16.81 26.67
CA LEU A 217 -16.93 -17.31 25.30
C LEU A 217 -18.41 -17.58 25.01
N GLN A 218 -19.14 -18.24 25.97
CA GLN A 218 -20.55 -18.53 25.83
C GLN A 218 -21.42 -17.27 25.77
N GLU A 219 -21.12 -16.29 26.63
CA GLU A 219 -21.80 -14.99 26.63
C GLU A 219 -21.60 -14.25 25.30
N LEU A 220 -20.35 -14.14 24.84
CA LEU A 220 -20.03 -13.50 23.56
C LEU A 220 -20.62 -14.23 22.37
N ALA A 221 -20.62 -15.58 22.35
CA ALA A 221 -21.26 -16.37 21.31
C ALA A 221 -22.75 -16.04 21.20
N THR A 222 -23.46 -15.95 22.33
CA THR A 222 -24.88 -15.53 22.36
C THR A 222 -25.07 -14.10 21.86
N LYS A 223 -24.23 -13.18 22.33
CA LYS A 223 -24.28 -11.75 21.95
C LYS A 223 -24.13 -11.53 20.46
N VAL A 224 -23.28 -12.28 19.78
CA VAL A 224 -23.07 -12.14 18.34
C VAL A 224 -24.09 -12.88 17.48
N GLY A 225 -25.09 -13.55 18.07
CA GLY A 225 -26.13 -14.29 17.37
C GLY A 225 -25.80 -15.76 17.13
N GLY A 226 -24.75 -16.30 17.77
CA GLY A 226 -24.34 -17.69 17.68
C GLY A 226 -24.99 -18.61 18.70
N ASN A 227 -24.77 -19.92 18.55
CA ASN A 227 -25.26 -20.95 19.47
C ASN A 227 -24.24 -21.21 20.58
N SER A 228 -24.46 -20.66 21.77
CA SER A 228 -23.57 -20.86 22.93
C SER A 228 -23.65 -22.27 23.53
N ALA A 229 -24.68 -23.06 23.20
CA ALA A 229 -24.80 -24.45 23.67
C ALA A 229 -23.92 -25.43 22.86
N ASP A 230 -23.54 -25.07 21.62
CA ASP A 230 -22.69 -25.89 20.76
C ASP A 230 -21.48 -25.07 20.26
N LEU A 231 -20.54 -24.83 21.15
CA LEU A 231 -19.31 -24.10 20.85
C LEU A 231 -18.37 -24.85 19.90
N ALA A 232 -18.46 -26.17 19.85
CA ALA A 232 -17.64 -27.00 18.98
C ALA A 232 -17.97 -26.77 17.49
N SER A 233 -19.24 -26.54 17.17
CA SER A 233 -19.68 -26.14 15.83
C SER A 233 -19.57 -24.64 15.61
N PHE A 234 -19.90 -23.84 16.64
CA PHE A 234 -19.93 -22.38 16.53
C PHE A 234 -18.55 -21.78 16.27
N CYS A 235 -17.53 -22.15 17.03
CA CYS A 235 -16.21 -21.50 16.94
C CYS A 235 -15.56 -21.64 15.56
N PRO A 236 -15.49 -22.83 14.93
CA PRO A 236 -14.97 -22.95 13.57
C PRO A 236 -15.81 -22.15 12.55
N HIS A 237 -17.14 -22.19 12.66
CA HIS A 237 -18.02 -21.45 11.78
C HIS A 237 -17.81 -19.93 11.90
N TYR A 238 -17.74 -19.40 13.13
CA TYR A 238 -17.51 -17.99 13.35
C TYR A 238 -16.16 -17.52 12.78
N LEU A 239 -15.10 -18.30 12.98
CA LEU A 239 -13.77 -18.00 12.44
C LEU A 239 -13.76 -18.00 10.91
N ASP A 240 -14.44 -18.96 10.29
CA ASP A 240 -14.55 -19.03 8.82
C ASP A 240 -15.29 -17.82 8.26
N VAL A 241 -16.47 -17.50 8.79
CA VAL A 241 -17.25 -16.33 8.36
C VAL A 241 -16.49 -15.04 8.62
N PHE A 242 -15.86 -14.90 9.78
CA PHE A 242 -15.07 -13.72 10.14
C PHE A 242 -13.90 -13.51 9.16
N ASN A 243 -13.08 -14.55 8.93
CA ASN A 243 -11.93 -14.49 8.05
C ASN A 243 -12.34 -14.25 6.59
N THR A 244 -13.42 -14.85 6.12
CA THR A 244 -13.97 -14.56 4.79
C THR A 244 -14.34 -13.08 4.66
N GLY A 245 -14.95 -12.47 5.68
CA GLY A 245 -15.22 -11.03 5.71
C GLY A 245 -13.95 -10.17 5.62
N VAL A 246 -12.85 -10.61 6.23
CA VAL A 246 -11.54 -9.94 6.10
C VAL A 246 -10.96 -10.12 4.70
N HIS A 247 -11.10 -11.29 4.08
CA HIS A 247 -10.65 -11.53 2.69
C HIS A 247 -11.36 -10.60 1.68
N TYR A 248 -12.63 -10.22 1.91
CA TYR A 248 -13.28 -9.17 1.10
C TYR A 248 -12.56 -7.82 1.16
N SER A 249 -11.95 -7.49 2.30
CA SER A 249 -11.12 -6.27 2.41
C SER A 249 -9.86 -6.38 1.55
N PHE A 250 -9.23 -7.54 1.49
CA PHE A 250 -8.08 -7.77 0.60
C PHE A 250 -8.48 -7.73 -0.88
N ILE A 251 -9.66 -8.25 -1.25
CA ILE A 251 -10.21 -8.11 -2.61
C ILE A 251 -10.41 -6.63 -2.97
N ALA A 252 -10.92 -5.82 -2.05
CA ALA A 252 -11.02 -4.37 -2.27
C ALA A 252 -9.64 -3.73 -2.50
N SER A 253 -8.60 -4.16 -1.78
CA SER A 253 -7.22 -3.72 -2.02
C SER A 253 -6.70 -4.16 -3.41
N VAL A 254 -7.02 -5.38 -3.86
CA VAL A 254 -6.70 -5.83 -5.24
C VAL A 254 -7.34 -4.92 -6.28
N VAL A 255 -8.63 -4.62 -6.13
CA VAL A 255 -9.36 -3.77 -7.09
C VAL A 255 -8.73 -2.39 -7.19
N THR A 256 -8.43 -1.75 -6.06
CA THR A 256 -7.82 -0.41 -6.05
C THR A 256 -6.40 -0.43 -6.62
N MET A 257 -5.65 -1.51 -6.38
CA MET A 257 -4.32 -1.70 -6.95
C MET A 257 -4.35 -1.86 -8.47
N LEU A 258 -5.30 -2.63 -9.00
CA LEU A 258 -5.50 -2.77 -10.44
C LEU A 258 -5.91 -1.43 -11.09
N ILE A 259 -6.78 -0.66 -10.44
CA ILE A 259 -7.13 0.70 -10.91
C ILE A 259 -5.88 1.59 -10.94
N SER A 260 -5.05 1.57 -9.89
CA SER A 260 -3.79 2.31 -9.84
C SER A 260 -2.85 1.93 -10.99
N LEU A 261 -2.68 0.62 -11.24
CA LEU A 261 -1.87 0.09 -12.32
C LEU A 261 -2.38 0.54 -13.70
N ILE A 262 -3.70 0.44 -13.94
CA ILE A 262 -4.33 0.86 -15.19
C ILE A 262 -4.12 2.36 -15.44
N ILE A 263 -4.35 3.20 -14.43
CA ILE A 263 -4.13 4.66 -14.52
C ILE A 263 -2.67 4.94 -14.87
N PHE A 264 -1.73 4.30 -14.18
CA PHE A 264 -0.30 4.51 -14.42
C PHE A 264 0.10 4.07 -15.83
N MET A 265 -0.28 2.86 -16.25
CA MET A 265 0.07 2.32 -17.57
C MET A 265 -0.53 3.13 -18.73
N SER A 266 -1.80 3.54 -18.61
CA SER A 266 -2.46 4.36 -19.63
C SER A 266 -1.86 5.75 -19.79
N SER A 267 -1.19 6.23 -18.74
CA SER A 267 -0.62 7.59 -18.67
C SER A 267 0.88 7.65 -18.92
N LYS A 268 1.55 6.55 -19.27
CA LYS A 268 3.02 6.46 -19.48
C LYS A 268 3.58 7.55 -20.40
N LYS A 269 2.84 7.93 -21.45
CA LYS A 269 3.27 8.96 -22.42
C LYS A 269 3.33 10.37 -21.81
N LEU A 270 2.71 10.58 -20.64
CA LEU A 270 2.70 11.86 -19.93
C LEU A 270 3.86 12.00 -18.94
N PHE A 271 4.57 10.91 -18.67
CA PHE A 271 5.69 10.86 -17.75
C PHE A 271 7.02 11.03 -18.46
N PRO A 272 8.06 11.55 -17.76
CA PRO A 272 9.40 11.72 -18.33
C PRO A 272 9.97 10.42 -18.91
N MET A 273 10.71 10.55 -20.01
CA MET A 273 11.33 9.39 -20.66
C MET A 273 12.48 8.80 -19.82
N PRO A 274 12.76 7.49 -19.95
CA PRO A 274 13.93 6.85 -19.33
C PRO A 274 15.25 7.55 -19.73
N GLY A 275 16.20 7.60 -18.80
CA GLY A 275 17.54 8.18 -19.05
C GLY A 275 17.65 9.70 -18.97
N LYS A 276 16.54 10.41 -18.73
CA LYS A 276 16.53 11.89 -18.75
C LYS A 276 17.30 12.54 -17.61
N LYS A 277 17.38 11.88 -16.44
CA LYS A 277 18.13 12.39 -15.29
C LYS A 277 19.64 12.48 -15.56
N GLU A 278 20.21 11.53 -16.29
CA GLU A 278 21.62 11.57 -16.69
C GLU A 278 21.94 12.75 -17.63
N GLN A 279 21.01 13.07 -18.55
CA GLN A 279 21.19 14.21 -19.47
C GLN A 279 21.21 15.55 -18.72
N ILE A 280 20.39 15.72 -17.69
CA ILE A 280 20.35 16.96 -16.89
C ILE A 280 21.64 17.12 -16.07
N VAL A 281 22.13 16.03 -15.44
CA VAL A 281 23.39 16.06 -14.67
C VAL A 281 24.57 16.39 -15.58
N ASN A 282 24.64 15.81 -16.76
CA ASN A 282 25.71 16.11 -17.73
C ASN A 282 25.66 17.55 -18.24
N VAL A 283 24.47 18.12 -18.44
CA VAL A 283 24.31 19.54 -18.80
C VAL A 283 24.75 20.45 -17.65
N CYS A 284 24.38 20.16 -16.41
CA CYS A 284 24.83 20.94 -15.25
C CYS A 284 26.37 20.86 -15.06
N LEU A 285 26.98 19.72 -15.28
CA LEU A 285 28.43 19.56 -15.21
C LEU A 285 29.16 20.32 -16.32
N LEU A 286 28.59 20.38 -17.54
CA LEU A 286 29.11 21.21 -18.63
C LEU A 286 29.07 22.69 -18.29
N TYR A 287 27.96 23.19 -17.74
CA TYR A 287 27.84 24.59 -17.31
C TYR A 287 28.79 24.98 -16.17
N THR A 288 29.05 24.06 -15.22
CA THR A 288 30.04 24.30 -14.15
C THR A 288 31.48 24.25 -14.66
N SER A 289 31.78 23.44 -15.67
CA SER A 289 33.09 23.38 -16.35
C SER A 289 33.35 24.67 -17.15
N ASP A 290 32.38 25.13 -17.93
CA ASP A 290 32.49 26.36 -18.71
C ASP A 290 32.64 27.60 -17.84
N ALA A 291 31.93 27.67 -16.70
CA ALA A 291 32.05 28.76 -15.72
C ALA A 291 33.43 28.74 -15.01
N ALA A 292 33.99 27.55 -14.76
CA ALA A 292 35.36 27.44 -14.20
C ALA A 292 36.43 27.85 -15.20
N ASP A 293 36.26 27.57 -16.48
CA ASP A 293 37.19 27.97 -17.55
C ASP A 293 37.11 29.49 -17.84
N GLU A 294 35.98 30.12 -17.66
CA GLU A 294 35.84 31.58 -17.78
C GLU A 294 36.53 32.31 -16.62
N LEU A 295 36.46 31.78 -15.39
CA LEU A 295 37.12 32.33 -14.23
C LEU A 295 38.66 32.26 -14.30
N THR A 296 39.21 31.26 -15.00
CA THR A 296 40.68 31.12 -15.20
C THR A 296 41.21 31.93 -16.37
N ARG A 297 40.35 32.63 -17.14
CA ARG A 297 40.77 33.51 -18.27
C ARG A 297 40.84 35.01 -17.87
N ILE A 298 40.54 35.36 -16.59
CA ILE A 298 40.52 36.74 -16.13
C ILE A 298 41.79 37.12 -15.35
N ASP A 299 42.80 36.26 -15.26
CA ASP A 299 44.15 36.55 -14.79
C ASP A 299 45.13 36.76 -16.03
#